data_60a9878b47bfaa3bb0bdd4a2f925c276
#
_entry.id   60a9878b47bfaa3bb0bdd4a2f925c276
#
_cell.length_a   1.000
_cell.length_b   1.000
_cell.length_c   1.000
_cell.angle_alpha   90.00
_cell.angle_beta   90.00
_cell.angle_gamma   90.00
#
_symmetry.space_group_name_H-M   'P 1'
#
loop_
_entity.id
_entity.type
_entity.pdbx_description
1 polymer ?
#
loop_
_entity_poly.entity_id
_entity_poly.type
_entity_poly.pdbx_seq_one_letter_code
_entity_poly.pdbx_strand_id
1 'polypeptide(L)'
;ENLLAVPVIMGIKTRSETFAGAEYTYTIEGFIPEANKGIQCATSHHLGQSFTKMFDIKYNDENMQISHCYYNSWGFTTRSIGVMIQTHSDDQGLVIPPKVAPIHIVIIPIYTKNKDRVCKFCLDLQKELSLKYVVKVDFTENRPGYKYNYWELRGVPLRIEIGEKEIDNKMYTIVRRDTGEKIKISD
;
A
#
# COMPACT_ATOMS: atom_id res chain seq x y z
N GLU A 1 -4.54 -2.91 8.74
CA GLU A 1 -5.54 -3.56 7.86
C GLU A 1 -5.98 -2.63 6.73
N ASN A 2 -6.57 -1.49 7.02
CA ASN A 2 -7.26 -0.64 6.02
C ASN A 2 -6.37 -0.02 4.93
N LEU A 3 -5.08 0.15 5.17
CA LEU A 3 -4.13 0.72 4.19
C LEU A 3 -3.33 -0.37 3.48
N LEU A 4 -2.65 -1.20 4.26
CA LEU A 4 -1.72 -2.21 3.75
C LEU A 4 -2.42 -3.54 3.46
N ALA A 5 -3.72 -3.66 3.76
CA ALA A 5 -4.53 -4.88 3.64
C ALA A 5 -3.93 -6.11 4.36
N VAL A 6 -3.05 -5.91 5.33
CA VAL A 6 -2.43 -6.98 6.11
C VAL A 6 -3.35 -7.35 7.27
N PRO A 7 -3.80 -8.61 7.38
CA PRO A 7 -4.54 -9.06 8.55
C PRO A 7 -3.62 -9.07 9.77
N VAL A 8 -4.09 -8.53 10.89
CA VAL A 8 -3.29 -8.39 12.09
C VAL A 8 -4.08 -8.77 13.35
N ILE A 9 -3.36 -9.22 14.36
CA ILE A 9 -3.87 -9.47 15.70
C ILE A 9 -3.27 -8.41 16.63
N MET A 10 -4.13 -7.80 17.43
CA MET A 10 -3.71 -6.87 18.47
C MET A 10 -3.67 -7.58 19.83
N GLY A 11 -2.60 -7.36 20.58
CA GLY A 11 -2.40 -7.95 21.89
C GLY A 11 -1.57 -7.08 22.82
N ILE A 12 -1.41 -7.55 24.05
CA ILE A 12 -0.52 -6.94 25.05
C ILE A 12 0.71 -7.85 25.16
N LYS A 13 1.90 -7.25 25.12
CA LYS A 13 3.15 -7.98 25.29
C LYS A 13 3.29 -8.51 26.72
N THR A 14 3.94 -9.66 26.84
CA THR A 14 4.36 -10.21 28.14
C THR A 14 5.30 -9.23 28.83
N ARG A 15 5.41 -9.34 30.14
CA ARG A 15 6.25 -8.43 30.93
C ARG A 15 7.74 -8.44 30.52
N SER A 16 8.23 -9.58 30.06
CA SER A 16 9.60 -9.77 29.57
C SER A 16 9.86 -9.06 28.23
N GLU A 17 8.82 -8.81 27.44
CA GLU A 17 8.93 -8.16 26.11
C GLU A 17 8.39 -6.74 26.10
N THR A 18 7.86 -6.28 27.25
CA THR A 18 7.40 -4.89 27.42
C THR A 18 8.59 -3.95 27.30
N PHE A 19 8.38 -2.81 26.63
CA PHE A 19 9.41 -1.77 26.50
C PHE A 19 9.90 -1.31 27.88
N ALA A 20 11.22 -1.17 28.05
CA ALA A 20 11.82 -0.78 29.32
C ALA A 20 11.29 0.58 29.78
N GLY A 21 10.71 0.62 30.99
CA GLY A 21 10.08 1.81 31.56
C GLY A 21 8.60 2.00 31.20
N ALA A 22 8.03 1.14 30.35
CA ALA A 22 6.60 1.13 30.10
C ALA A 22 5.85 0.31 31.17
N GLU A 23 4.65 0.75 31.51
CA GLU A 23 3.73 -0.02 32.36
C GLU A 23 3.18 -1.22 31.58
N TYR A 24 2.82 -1.00 30.31
CA TYR A 24 2.42 -2.04 29.36
C TYR A 24 2.66 -1.59 27.91
N THR A 25 2.78 -2.58 27.03
CA THR A 25 2.97 -2.40 25.60
C THR A 25 1.91 -3.16 24.82
N TYR A 26 1.15 -2.44 24.01
CA TYR A 26 0.34 -3.05 22.97
C TYR A 26 1.19 -3.34 21.74
N THR A 27 0.88 -4.44 21.08
CA THR A 27 1.52 -4.83 19.82
C THR A 27 0.46 -5.16 18.79
N ILE A 28 0.80 -4.91 17.53
CA ILE A 28 0.03 -5.35 16.37
C ILE A 28 0.93 -6.29 15.58
N GLU A 29 0.52 -7.54 15.44
CA GLU A 29 1.32 -8.58 14.81
C GLU A 29 0.56 -9.21 13.63
N GLY A 30 1.26 -9.37 12.51
CA GLY A 30 0.80 -10.09 11.34
C GLY A 30 1.43 -11.47 11.28
N PHE A 31 0.78 -12.38 10.55
CA PHE A 31 1.33 -13.70 10.26
C PHE A 31 1.76 -13.78 8.80
N ILE A 32 2.97 -14.28 8.57
CA ILE A 32 3.51 -14.52 7.23
C ILE A 32 3.47 -16.03 6.97
N PRO A 33 2.53 -16.52 6.14
CA PRO A 33 2.32 -17.93 5.93
C PRO A 33 3.56 -18.68 5.40
N GLU A 34 4.23 -18.11 4.39
CA GLU A 34 5.40 -18.73 3.76
C GLU A 34 6.57 -18.91 4.73
N ALA A 35 6.78 -17.95 5.63
CA ALA A 35 7.81 -18.04 6.66
C ALA A 35 7.35 -18.79 7.91
N ASN A 36 6.06 -19.10 8.02
CA ASN A 36 5.39 -19.65 9.21
C ASN A 36 5.77 -18.89 10.49
N LYS A 37 5.73 -17.57 10.44
CA LYS A 37 6.16 -16.68 11.54
C LYS A 37 5.22 -15.52 11.75
N GLY A 38 4.98 -15.21 13.03
CA GLY A 38 4.43 -13.94 13.45
C GLY A 38 5.48 -12.83 13.33
N ILE A 39 5.06 -11.65 12.90
CA ILE A 39 5.92 -10.48 12.79
C ILE A 39 5.24 -9.25 13.39
N GLN A 40 5.96 -8.52 14.21
CA GLN A 40 5.50 -7.27 14.79
C GLN A 40 5.42 -6.19 13.71
N CYS A 41 4.25 -5.60 13.54
CA CYS A 41 3.98 -4.52 12.58
C CYS A 41 4.07 -3.14 13.23
N ALA A 42 3.55 -3.00 14.45
CA ALA A 42 3.56 -1.74 15.20
C ALA A 42 3.44 -2.00 16.71
N THR A 43 3.82 -0.99 17.51
CA THR A 43 3.66 -1.00 18.96
C THR A 43 3.13 0.32 19.49
N SER A 44 2.47 0.23 20.64
CA SER A 44 2.08 1.38 21.44
C SER A 44 2.46 1.13 22.90
N HIS A 45 3.26 2.02 23.47
CA HIS A 45 3.78 1.91 24.82
C HIS A 45 3.08 2.90 25.74
N HIS A 46 2.45 2.43 26.79
CA HIS A 46 2.00 3.27 27.88
C HIS A 46 3.13 3.42 28.90
N LEU A 47 3.75 4.58 28.91
CA LEU A 47 4.94 4.85 29.73
C LEU A 47 4.59 5.38 31.12
N GLY A 48 3.29 5.56 31.41
CA GLY A 48 2.85 6.13 32.67
C GLY A 48 3.48 7.50 32.92
N GLN A 49 3.98 7.67 34.13
CA GLN A 49 4.70 8.88 34.53
C GLN A 49 6.20 8.65 34.79
N SER A 50 6.74 7.47 34.44
CA SER A 50 8.12 7.11 34.76
C SER A 50 9.13 8.08 34.15
N PHE A 51 9.01 8.32 32.83
CA PHE A 51 9.91 9.22 32.10
C PHE A 51 9.66 10.69 32.46
N THR A 52 8.42 11.09 32.64
CA THR A 52 8.09 12.50 32.99
C THR A 52 8.56 12.87 34.36
N LYS A 53 8.57 11.94 35.33
CA LYS A 53 9.21 12.13 36.63
C LYS A 53 10.74 12.23 36.54
N MET A 54 11.36 11.36 35.71
CA MET A 54 12.79 11.35 35.48
C MET A 54 13.30 12.65 34.83
N PHE A 55 12.56 13.18 33.87
CA PHE A 55 12.91 14.42 33.15
C PHE A 55 12.27 15.66 33.72
N ASP A 56 11.57 15.54 34.86
CA ASP A 56 10.86 16.63 35.56
C ASP A 56 9.86 17.39 34.67
N ILE A 57 9.15 16.67 33.79
CA ILE A 57 8.14 17.23 32.89
C ILE A 57 6.83 17.35 33.68
N LYS A 58 6.39 18.59 33.93
CA LYS A 58 5.22 18.92 34.75
C LYS A 58 4.25 19.80 33.98
N TYR A 59 3.02 19.81 34.43
CA TYR A 59 1.98 20.75 34.02
C TYR A 59 1.13 21.17 35.21
N ASN A 60 0.45 22.29 35.08
CA ASN A 60 -0.58 22.70 36.04
C ASN A 60 -1.91 22.09 35.58
N ASP A 61 -2.56 21.35 36.46
CA ASP A 61 -3.90 20.84 36.23
C ASP A 61 -4.97 21.95 36.31
N GLU A 62 -6.23 21.58 36.11
CA GLU A 62 -7.37 22.51 36.20
C GLU A 62 -7.55 23.15 37.57
N ASN A 63 -6.97 22.57 38.61
CA ASN A 63 -6.98 23.10 40.00
C ASN A 63 -5.67 23.85 40.32
N MET A 64 -4.86 24.20 39.31
CA MET A 64 -3.54 24.83 39.44
C MET A 64 -2.54 24.03 40.28
N GLN A 65 -2.74 22.72 40.40
CA GLN A 65 -1.79 21.84 41.07
C GLN A 65 -0.76 21.30 40.03
N ILE A 66 0.50 21.26 40.48
CA ILE A 66 1.60 20.73 39.66
C ILE A 66 1.54 19.21 39.65
N SER A 67 1.43 18.64 38.46
CA SER A 67 1.38 17.20 38.23
C SER A 67 2.33 16.77 37.09
N HIS A 68 2.78 15.49 37.09
CA HIS A 68 3.54 14.93 36.01
C HIS A 68 2.62 14.40 34.93
N CYS A 69 2.99 14.61 33.64
CA CYS A 69 2.23 14.12 32.49
C CYS A 69 2.26 12.60 32.42
N TYR A 70 1.17 12.00 31.93
CA TYR A 70 1.22 10.66 31.38
C TYR A 70 1.81 10.69 29.97
N TYR A 71 2.59 9.68 29.62
CA TYR A 71 3.32 9.66 28.36
C TYR A 71 3.06 8.37 27.59
N ASN A 72 2.81 8.51 26.29
CA ASN A 72 2.67 7.38 25.37
C ASN A 72 3.67 7.51 24.22
N SER A 73 4.13 6.37 23.70
CA SER A 73 5.02 6.30 22.56
C SER A 73 4.50 5.27 21.57
N TRP A 74 4.60 5.56 20.26
CA TRP A 74 4.18 4.65 19.21
C TRP A 74 5.31 4.39 18.24
N GLY A 75 5.45 3.13 17.82
CA GLY A 75 6.44 2.71 16.82
C GLY A 75 5.75 2.10 15.60
N PHE A 76 5.95 2.73 14.43
CA PHE A 76 5.59 2.22 13.12
C PHE A 76 6.74 2.52 12.15
N THR A 77 7.28 1.51 11.48
CA THR A 77 8.49 1.65 10.67
C THR A 77 8.32 1.09 9.27
N THR A 78 9.34 1.26 8.43
CA THR A 78 9.42 0.66 7.08
C THR A 78 9.36 -0.86 7.08
N ARG A 79 9.53 -1.53 8.23
CA ARG A 79 9.25 -2.97 8.37
C ARG A 79 7.86 -3.33 7.87
N SER A 80 6.87 -2.46 8.07
CA SER A 80 5.50 -2.69 7.63
C SER A 80 5.35 -2.78 6.12
N ILE A 81 6.22 -2.12 5.35
CA ILE A 81 6.30 -2.28 3.89
C ILE A 81 6.78 -3.70 3.57
N GLY A 82 7.83 -4.17 4.26
CA GLY A 82 8.32 -5.55 4.10
C GLY A 82 7.25 -6.59 4.42
N VAL A 83 6.47 -6.37 5.49
CA VAL A 83 5.35 -7.25 5.84
C VAL A 83 4.28 -7.25 4.74
N MET A 84 3.91 -6.10 4.23
CA MET A 84 2.96 -5.98 3.12
C MET A 84 3.43 -6.74 1.89
N ILE A 85 4.70 -6.61 1.53
CA ILE A 85 5.30 -7.33 0.38
C ILE A 85 5.23 -8.83 0.62
N GLN A 86 5.66 -9.32 1.77
CA GLN A 86 5.64 -10.74 2.12
C GLN A 86 4.23 -11.33 2.23
N THR A 87 3.22 -10.50 2.51
CA THR A 87 1.83 -10.94 2.63
C THR A 87 1.14 -11.05 1.27
N HIS A 88 1.44 -10.15 0.33
CA HIS A 88 0.64 -10.01 -0.91
C HIS A 88 1.37 -10.40 -2.18
N SER A 89 2.72 -10.30 -2.22
CA SER A 89 3.48 -10.53 -3.45
C SER A 89 3.51 -12.01 -3.84
N ASP A 90 3.73 -12.27 -5.10
CA ASP A 90 3.81 -13.59 -5.69
C ASP A 90 5.09 -13.75 -6.55
N ASP A 91 5.24 -14.89 -7.24
CA ASP A 91 6.40 -15.18 -8.09
C ASP A 91 6.52 -14.25 -9.31
N GLN A 92 5.49 -13.48 -9.64
CA GLN A 92 5.49 -12.50 -10.73
C GLN A 92 5.94 -11.10 -10.27
N GLY A 93 6.06 -10.87 -8.96
CA GLY A 93 6.52 -9.62 -8.38
C GLY A 93 5.62 -9.04 -7.30
N LEU A 94 5.67 -7.72 -7.16
CA LEU A 94 4.88 -7.02 -6.13
C LEU A 94 3.37 -7.10 -6.42
N VAL A 95 2.58 -7.20 -5.36
CA VAL A 95 1.14 -6.94 -5.36
C VAL A 95 0.89 -5.84 -4.33
N ILE A 96 0.66 -4.62 -4.82
CA ILE A 96 0.52 -3.46 -3.92
C ILE A 96 -0.96 -3.14 -3.74
N PRO A 97 -1.45 -3.07 -2.49
CA PRO A 97 -2.82 -2.65 -2.22
C PRO A 97 -3.12 -1.28 -2.83
N PRO A 98 -4.27 -1.08 -3.50
CA PRO A 98 -4.56 0.17 -4.22
C PRO A 98 -4.44 1.45 -3.38
N LYS A 99 -4.74 1.39 -2.07
CA LYS A 99 -4.68 2.55 -1.18
C LYS A 99 -3.26 3.10 -0.94
N VAL A 100 -2.23 2.30 -1.18
CA VAL A 100 -0.82 2.69 -0.98
C VAL A 100 0.00 2.59 -2.27
N ALA A 101 -0.62 2.19 -3.37
CA ALA A 101 0.05 2.10 -4.65
C ALA A 101 0.42 3.50 -5.17
N PRO A 102 1.69 3.75 -5.54
CA PRO A 102 2.11 5.03 -6.10
C PRO A 102 1.53 5.28 -7.51
N ILE A 103 1.15 4.21 -8.20
CA ILE A 103 0.43 4.22 -9.48
C ILE A 103 -0.70 3.23 -9.34
N HIS A 104 -1.95 3.70 -9.50
CA HIS A 104 -3.14 2.86 -9.41
C HIS A 104 -3.41 2.11 -10.70
N ILE A 105 -3.21 2.80 -11.83
CA ILE A 105 -3.56 2.29 -13.16
C ILE A 105 -2.40 2.58 -14.11
N VAL A 106 -2.02 1.58 -14.88
CA VAL A 106 -1.16 1.77 -16.05
C VAL A 106 -1.95 1.49 -17.32
N ILE A 107 -1.91 2.41 -18.28
CA ILE A 107 -2.48 2.23 -19.61
C ILE A 107 -1.35 1.82 -20.55
N ILE A 108 -1.54 0.71 -21.27
CA ILE A 108 -0.57 0.17 -22.21
C ILE A 108 -1.16 0.25 -23.62
N PRO A 109 -0.68 1.20 -24.43
CA PRO A 109 -1.06 1.27 -25.83
C PRO A 109 -0.44 0.12 -26.62
N ILE A 110 -1.27 -0.55 -27.42
CA ILE A 110 -0.89 -1.62 -28.36
C ILE A 110 -0.96 -1.06 -29.76
N TYR A 111 0.21 -0.82 -30.35
CA TYR A 111 0.30 -0.23 -31.67
C TYR A 111 0.17 -1.29 -32.77
N THR A 112 -0.69 -1.00 -33.75
CA THR A 112 -0.80 -1.80 -34.98
C THR A 112 -0.57 -0.90 -36.20
N LYS A 113 -1.59 -0.26 -36.77
CA LYS A 113 -1.48 0.55 -37.99
C LYS A 113 -1.52 2.06 -37.70
N ASN A 114 -2.34 2.50 -36.73
CA ASN A 114 -2.58 3.91 -36.44
C ASN A 114 -2.14 4.28 -35.03
N LYS A 115 -0.83 4.48 -34.85
CA LYS A 115 -0.21 4.82 -33.56
C LYS A 115 -0.80 6.12 -32.95
N ASP A 116 -0.97 7.15 -33.77
CA ASP A 116 -1.40 8.47 -33.29
C ASP A 116 -2.83 8.43 -32.70
N ARG A 117 -3.73 7.67 -33.34
CA ARG A 117 -5.10 7.47 -32.83
C ARG A 117 -5.09 6.78 -31.47
N VAL A 118 -4.31 5.74 -31.31
CA VAL A 118 -4.20 4.97 -30.06
C VAL A 118 -3.57 5.87 -28.97
N CYS A 119 -2.50 6.60 -29.28
CA CYS A 119 -1.85 7.52 -28.35
C CYS A 119 -2.82 8.61 -27.85
N LYS A 120 -3.54 9.26 -28.78
CA LYS A 120 -4.53 10.27 -28.43
C LYS A 120 -5.60 9.74 -27.50
N PHE A 121 -6.15 8.59 -27.83
CA PHE A 121 -7.18 7.94 -27.02
C PHE A 121 -6.66 7.62 -25.59
N CYS A 122 -5.45 7.03 -25.49
CA CYS A 122 -4.84 6.75 -24.18
C CYS A 122 -4.62 8.01 -23.35
N LEU A 123 -4.24 9.14 -23.97
CA LEU A 123 -4.08 10.41 -23.27
C LEU A 123 -5.41 11.00 -22.80
N ASP A 124 -6.47 10.88 -23.59
CA ASP A 124 -7.78 11.37 -23.21
C ASP A 124 -8.35 10.52 -22.06
N LEU A 125 -8.24 9.19 -22.13
CA LEU A 125 -8.60 8.29 -21.03
C LEU A 125 -7.75 8.55 -19.77
N GLN A 126 -6.45 8.80 -19.91
CA GLN A 126 -5.60 9.17 -18.77
C GLN A 126 -6.13 10.43 -18.07
N LYS A 127 -6.47 11.48 -18.82
CA LYS A 127 -7.00 12.73 -18.24
C LYS A 127 -8.27 12.49 -17.45
N GLU A 128 -9.18 11.70 -17.98
CA GLU A 128 -10.44 11.36 -17.33
C GLU A 128 -10.22 10.59 -16.02
N LEU A 129 -9.47 9.50 -16.08
CA LEU A 129 -9.20 8.66 -14.92
C LEU A 129 -8.34 9.38 -13.86
N SER A 130 -7.48 10.33 -14.27
CA SER A 130 -6.63 11.09 -13.36
C SER A 130 -7.39 12.04 -12.43
N LEU A 131 -8.69 12.24 -12.64
CA LEU A 131 -9.54 12.98 -11.70
C LEU A 131 -9.68 12.24 -10.35
N LYS A 132 -9.50 10.93 -10.33
CA LYS A 132 -9.69 10.09 -9.13
C LYS A 132 -8.50 9.18 -8.80
N TYR A 133 -7.65 8.87 -9.79
CA TYR A 133 -6.59 7.87 -9.65
C TYR A 133 -5.25 8.40 -10.13
N VAL A 134 -4.16 7.84 -9.65
CA VAL A 134 -2.83 8.08 -10.21
C VAL A 134 -2.66 7.15 -11.41
N VAL A 135 -2.66 7.74 -12.61
CA VAL A 135 -2.65 7.00 -13.88
C VAL A 135 -1.38 7.30 -14.67
N LYS A 136 -0.76 6.26 -15.19
CA LYS A 136 0.40 6.37 -16.08
C LYS A 136 0.12 5.72 -17.42
N VAL A 137 0.55 6.34 -18.52
CA VAL A 137 0.56 5.72 -19.85
C VAL A 137 2.00 5.31 -20.17
N ASP A 138 2.19 4.07 -20.65
CA ASP A 138 3.49 3.58 -21.05
C ASP A 138 3.70 3.74 -22.56
N PHE A 139 4.26 4.86 -22.96
CA PHE A 139 4.60 5.15 -24.37
C PHE A 139 5.97 4.64 -24.81
N THR A 140 6.66 3.85 -24.01
CA THR A 140 7.94 3.26 -24.44
C THR A 140 7.77 2.42 -25.71
N GLU A 141 8.83 2.23 -26.48
CA GLU A 141 8.80 1.44 -27.73
C GLU A 141 8.92 -0.08 -27.48
N ASN A 142 8.90 -0.49 -26.21
CA ASN A 142 8.97 -1.91 -25.87
C ASN A 142 7.72 -2.68 -26.34
N ARG A 143 7.89 -3.97 -26.58
CA ARG A 143 6.77 -4.86 -26.93
C ARG A 143 5.76 -4.96 -25.79
N PRO A 144 4.47 -5.16 -26.08
CA PRO A 144 3.42 -5.22 -25.03
C PRO A 144 3.73 -6.21 -23.91
N GLY A 145 4.20 -7.43 -24.24
CA GLY A 145 4.55 -8.43 -23.23
C GLY A 145 5.65 -7.97 -22.25
N TYR A 146 6.64 -7.23 -22.75
CA TYR A 146 7.66 -6.64 -21.87
C TYR A 146 7.05 -5.60 -20.93
N LYS A 147 6.17 -4.71 -21.46
CA LYS A 147 5.48 -3.71 -20.65
C LYS A 147 4.59 -4.36 -19.57
N TYR A 148 3.90 -5.44 -19.93
CA TYR A 148 3.08 -6.21 -18.98
C TYR A 148 3.93 -6.69 -17.80
N ASN A 149 4.99 -7.43 -18.10
CA ASN A 149 5.90 -7.94 -17.08
C ASN A 149 6.55 -6.83 -16.26
N TYR A 150 6.96 -5.73 -16.88
CA TYR A 150 7.56 -4.58 -16.22
C TYR A 150 6.64 -3.97 -15.14
N TRP A 151 5.35 -3.83 -15.45
CA TRP A 151 4.38 -3.24 -14.53
C TRP A 151 3.82 -4.25 -13.52
N GLU A 152 3.72 -5.52 -13.89
CA GLU A 152 3.39 -6.64 -12.99
C GLU A 152 4.45 -6.79 -11.90
N LEU A 153 5.73 -6.77 -12.27
CA LEU A 153 6.84 -6.82 -11.32
C LEU A 153 6.80 -5.67 -10.30
N ARG A 154 6.28 -4.51 -10.70
CA ARG A 154 6.14 -3.33 -9.85
C ARG A 154 4.84 -3.27 -9.06
N GLY A 155 3.97 -4.23 -9.22
CA GLY A 155 2.73 -4.37 -8.45
C GLY A 155 1.67 -3.32 -8.72
N VAL A 156 1.64 -2.73 -9.92
CA VAL A 156 0.58 -1.78 -10.29
C VAL A 156 -0.76 -2.50 -10.28
N PRO A 157 -1.76 -2.04 -9.49
CA PRO A 157 -2.99 -2.79 -9.26
C PRO A 157 -3.81 -3.11 -10.50
N LEU A 158 -3.89 -2.15 -11.43
CA LEU A 158 -4.68 -2.30 -12.66
C LEU A 158 -3.86 -1.96 -13.90
N ARG A 159 -3.98 -2.79 -14.92
CA ARG A 159 -3.46 -2.54 -16.26
C ARG A 159 -4.63 -2.44 -17.24
N ILE A 160 -4.65 -1.40 -18.06
CA ILE A 160 -5.60 -1.23 -19.18
C ILE A 160 -4.85 -1.42 -20.48
N GLU A 161 -5.32 -2.35 -21.31
CA GLU A 161 -4.76 -2.66 -22.61
C GLU A 161 -5.63 -2.00 -23.70
N ILE A 162 -5.02 -1.12 -24.52
CA ILE A 162 -5.73 -0.34 -25.54
C ILE A 162 -5.06 -0.52 -26.90
N GLY A 163 -5.77 -1.11 -27.84
CA GLY A 163 -5.42 -1.17 -29.23
C GLY A 163 -6.52 -0.60 -30.12
N GLU A 164 -6.35 -0.64 -31.44
CA GLU A 164 -7.36 -0.15 -32.39
C GLU A 164 -8.69 -0.90 -32.27
N LYS A 165 -8.63 -2.21 -32.02
CA LYS A 165 -9.83 -3.06 -31.87
C LYS A 165 -10.66 -2.66 -30.64
N GLU A 166 -9.99 -2.34 -29.54
CA GLU A 166 -10.63 -1.89 -28.30
C GLU A 166 -11.34 -0.56 -28.54
N ILE A 167 -10.70 0.36 -29.24
CA ILE A 167 -11.26 1.67 -29.59
C ILE A 167 -12.47 1.51 -30.54
N ASP A 168 -12.37 0.67 -31.57
CA ASP A 168 -13.44 0.47 -32.54
C ASP A 168 -14.68 -0.18 -31.91
N ASN A 169 -14.47 -1.11 -30.98
CA ASN A 169 -15.54 -1.81 -30.26
C ASN A 169 -16.04 -1.06 -29.02
N LYS A 170 -15.44 0.08 -28.67
CA LYS A 170 -15.69 0.80 -27.41
C LYS A 170 -15.62 -0.12 -26.18
N MET A 171 -14.62 -0.97 -26.17
CA MET A 171 -14.39 -1.93 -25.09
C MET A 171 -12.94 -1.87 -24.66
N TYR A 172 -12.70 -1.93 -23.34
CA TYR A 172 -11.36 -1.97 -22.77
C TYR A 172 -11.08 -3.32 -22.12
N THR A 173 -9.85 -3.78 -22.24
CA THR A 173 -9.38 -4.93 -21.47
C THR A 173 -8.67 -4.42 -20.21
N ILE A 174 -9.23 -4.69 -19.06
CA ILE A 174 -8.63 -4.39 -17.75
C ILE A 174 -8.09 -5.69 -17.16
N VAL A 175 -6.89 -5.65 -16.65
CA VAL A 175 -6.25 -6.79 -15.98
C VAL A 175 -5.94 -6.42 -14.55
N ARG A 176 -6.38 -7.24 -13.62
CA ARG A 176 -6.07 -7.11 -12.20
C ARG A 176 -4.71 -7.73 -11.91
N ARG A 177 -3.89 -7.07 -11.09
CA ARG A 177 -2.58 -7.60 -10.71
C ARG A 177 -2.69 -8.75 -9.70
N ASP A 178 -3.62 -8.66 -8.77
CA ASP A 178 -3.77 -9.61 -7.66
C ASP A 178 -4.31 -10.98 -8.07
N THR A 179 -5.18 -11.03 -9.08
CA THR A 179 -5.82 -12.28 -9.53
C THR A 179 -5.42 -12.70 -10.95
N GLY A 180 -4.80 -11.79 -11.71
CA GLY A 180 -4.56 -11.97 -13.14
C GLY A 180 -5.85 -11.96 -13.99
N GLU A 181 -7.00 -11.67 -13.39
CA GLU A 181 -8.29 -11.66 -14.07
C GLU A 181 -8.33 -10.59 -15.17
N LYS A 182 -8.82 -10.98 -16.36
CA LYS A 182 -9.05 -10.07 -17.48
C LYS A 182 -10.54 -9.79 -17.63
N ILE A 183 -10.89 -8.53 -17.49
CA ILE A 183 -12.27 -8.03 -17.57
C ILE A 183 -12.37 -7.14 -18.81
N LYS A 184 -13.41 -7.35 -19.62
CA LYS A 184 -13.75 -6.45 -20.71
C LYS A 184 -14.87 -5.53 -20.25
N ILE A 185 -14.66 -4.24 -20.36
CA ILE A 185 -15.62 -3.21 -19.98
C ILE A 185 -16.01 -2.42 -21.23
N SER A 186 -17.29 -2.16 -21.42
CA SER A 186 -17.78 -1.19 -22.41
C SER A 186 -17.60 0.23 -21.89
N ASP A 187 -17.34 1.12 -22.82
CA ASP A 187 -17.27 2.57 -22.59
C ASP A 187 -18.62 3.12 -22.08
#